data_0518baa20bf7f230be492ec12e7e4ed8
#
_entry.id   0518baa20bf7f230be492ec12e7e4ed8
#
_cell.length_a   1.000
_cell.length_b   1.000
_cell.length_c   1.000
_cell.angle_alpha   90.00
_cell.angle_beta   90.00
_cell.angle_gamma   90.00
#
_symmetry.space_group_name_H-M   'P 1'
#
loop_
_entity.id
_entity.type
_entity.pdbx_description
1 polymer ?
#
loop_
_entity_poly.entity_id
_entity_poly.type
_entity_poly.pdbx_seq_one_letter_code
_entity_poly.pdbx_strand_id
1 'polypeptide(L)'
;DSFVSRGLGDVYKRQTRFCMGAAWRRPSNKNIDRVIKMIEVVHELGMESCVTLGMLSQDQAERLSKSGLNYYNHNLDTSREHYSKVISTRNYQDRLNTIRYVRESGIKVCSGGILGLGESREDRAKLLIELANLEQHPESVPINMLVHMEGTRLYDNEKVDELEFIRTIAISRIMMPKTYVRLSAGRESMADSMQALCFYAGANSVFYGEELLTAPNVTVEKDRELFAKLGMNIEGQESQINELNKIKTPDVEKKQDFYNLKLIN
;
A
#
# COMPACT_ATOMS: atom_id res chain seq x y z
N ASP A 1 -1.52 -20.07 -12.52
CA ASP A 1 -1.55 -19.80 -11.05
C ASP A 1 -0.16 -19.38 -10.58
N SER A 2 0.19 -18.11 -10.83
CA SER A 2 1.46 -17.57 -10.35
C SER A 2 1.26 -16.97 -8.94
N PHE A 3 1.82 -17.62 -7.94
CA PHE A 3 2.02 -17.05 -6.63
C PHE A 3 3.39 -16.36 -6.64
N VAL A 4 3.41 -15.04 -6.43
CA VAL A 4 4.66 -14.28 -6.36
C VAL A 4 5.01 -14.09 -4.88
N SER A 5 6.01 -14.84 -4.42
CA SER A 5 6.66 -14.65 -3.13
C SER A 5 8.02 -13.99 -3.37
N ARG A 6 8.39 -13.00 -2.57
CA ARG A 6 9.72 -12.38 -2.61
C ARG A 6 10.63 -12.97 -1.58
N GLY A 7 11.87 -13.17 -1.97
CA GLY A 7 12.85 -13.92 -1.23
C GLY A 7 13.53 -13.17 -0.08
N LEU A 8 14.37 -13.90 0.63
CA LEU A 8 15.15 -13.53 1.82
C LEU A 8 15.99 -12.23 1.74
N GLY A 9 16.16 -11.66 0.53
CA GLY A 9 16.85 -10.37 0.34
C GLY A 9 16.17 -9.18 1.03
N ASP A 10 14.88 -9.28 1.32
CA ASP A 10 14.10 -8.18 1.88
C ASP A 10 14.39 -7.93 3.37
N VAL A 11 14.78 -8.95 4.12
CA VAL A 11 15.18 -8.84 5.54
C VAL A 11 16.38 -7.90 5.71
N TYR A 12 17.36 -8.00 4.82
CA TYR A 12 18.54 -7.14 4.83
C TYR A 12 18.26 -5.70 4.39
N LYS A 13 17.12 -5.45 3.71
CA LYS A 13 16.70 -4.13 3.24
C LYS A 13 15.84 -3.36 4.27
N ARG A 14 15.62 -3.92 5.47
CA ARG A 14 14.88 -3.30 6.59
C ARG A 14 13.41 -2.99 6.29
N GLN A 15 12.73 -3.87 5.59
CA GLN A 15 11.30 -3.79 5.42
C GLN A 15 10.60 -4.22 6.71
N THR A 16 9.55 -3.48 7.11
CA THR A 16 8.74 -3.82 8.28
C THR A 16 7.61 -4.78 7.92
N ARG A 17 7.21 -4.85 6.64
CA ARG A 17 6.10 -5.65 6.16
C ARG A 17 6.43 -6.36 4.84
N PHE A 18 6.09 -7.64 4.79
CA PHE A 18 6.19 -8.44 3.57
C PHE A 18 4.82 -8.66 2.95
N CYS A 19 4.65 -8.24 1.67
CA CYS A 19 3.40 -8.37 0.94
C CYS A 19 3.45 -9.56 -0.02
N MET A 20 2.45 -10.45 0.07
CA MET A 20 2.27 -11.62 -0.79
C MET A 20 0.99 -11.49 -1.60
N GLY A 21 1.03 -11.79 -2.89
CA GLY A 21 -0.13 -11.64 -3.76
C GLY A 21 -0.39 -12.85 -4.64
N ALA A 22 -1.67 -13.13 -4.91
CA ALA A 22 -2.11 -14.07 -5.93
C ALA A 22 -3.35 -13.54 -6.63
N ALA A 23 -3.37 -13.60 -7.94
CA ALA A 23 -4.46 -13.07 -8.77
C ALA A 23 -5.68 -14.00 -8.80
N TRP A 24 -6.09 -14.54 -7.67
CA TRP A 24 -7.28 -15.37 -7.59
C TRP A 24 -8.55 -14.51 -7.53
N ARG A 25 -9.62 -15.03 -8.14
CA ARG A 25 -10.96 -14.46 -7.87
C ARG A 25 -11.36 -14.70 -6.42
N ARG A 26 -11.14 -15.94 -5.94
CA ARG A 26 -11.32 -16.40 -4.55
C ARG A 26 -10.34 -17.56 -4.31
N PRO A 27 -9.58 -17.57 -3.23
CA PRO A 27 -8.70 -18.70 -2.92
C PRO A 27 -9.52 -19.95 -2.58
N SER A 28 -9.01 -21.12 -2.95
CA SER A 28 -9.50 -22.38 -2.42
C SER A 28 -8.98 -22.59 -0.99
N ASN A 29 -9.60 -23.48 -0.22
CA ASN A 29 -9.13 -23.81 1.13
C ASN A 29 -7.70 -24.36 1.13
N LYS A 30 -7.33 -25.16 0.11
CA LYS A 30 -5.95 -25.62 -0.10
C LYS A 30 -4.97 -24.48 -0.31
N ASN A 31 -5.40 -23.41 -0.99
CA ASN A 31 -4.58 -22.22 -1.16
C ASN A 31 -4.42 -21.44 0.14
N ILE A 32 -5.48 -21.34 0.94
CA ILE A 32 -5.42 -20.75 2.29
C ILE A 32 -4.41 -21.50 3.17
N ASP A 33 -4.41 -22.84 3.16
CA ASP A 33 -3.45 -23.65 3.93
C ASP A 33 -1.99 -23.34 3.55
N ARG A 34 -1.73 -23.13 2.25
CA ARG A 34 -0.39 -22.74 1.76
C ARG A 34 0.00 -21.34 2.20
N VAL A 35 -0.94 -20.40 2.13
CA VAL A 35 -0.70 -19.00 2.55
C VAL A 35 -0.44 -18.93 4.05
N ILE A 36 -1.15 -19.71 4.87
CA ILE A 36 -0.90 -19.78 6.32
C ILE A 36 0.55 -20.17 6.61
N LYS A 37 1.08 -21.20 5.95
CA LYS A 37 2.49 -21.59 6.12
C LYS A 37 3.47 -20.48 5.70
N MET A 38 3.12 -19.68 4.69
CA MET A 38 3.95 -18.55 4.29
C MET A 38 3.89 -17.41 5.30
N ILE A 39 2.73 -17.15 5.91
CA ILE A 39 2.57 -16.16 6.99
C ILE A 39 3.46 -16.54 8.18
N GLU A 40 3.49 -17.81 8.56
CA GLU A 40 4.34 -18.32 9.64
C GLU A 40 5.82 -18.02 9.36
N VAL A 41 6.32 -18.31 8.15
CA VAL A 41 7.70 -18.01 7.74
C VAL A 41 8.00 -16.51 7.77
N VAL A 42 7.07 -15.66 7.33
CA VAL A 42 7.24 -14.20 7.38
C VAL A 42 7.37 -13.71 8.82
N HIS A 43 6.61 -14.28 9.75
CA HIS A 43 6.71 -13.95 11.17
C HIS A 43 8.03 -14.43 11.81
N GLU A 44 8.52 -15.62 11.43
CA GLU A 44 9.84 -16.12 11.87
C GLU A 44 10.97 -15.17 11.44
N LEU A 45 10.79 -14.46 10.34
CA LEU A 45 11.71 -13.42 9.87
C LEU A 45 11.52 -12.05 10.57
N GLY A 46 10.62 -11.95 11.55
CA GLY A 46 10.37 -10.72 12.31
C GLY A 46 9.60 -9.64 11.54
N MET A 47 8.91 -9.98 10.45
CA MET A 47 8.15 -9.03 9.63
C MET A 47 6.65 -9.17 9.83
N GLU A 48 5.91 -8.06 9.66
CA GLU A 48 4.47 -8.10 9.46
C GLU A 48 4.12 -8.75 8.12
N SER A 49 3.06 -9.53 8.09
CA SER A 49 2.54 -10.15 6.87
C SER A 49 1.37 -9.37 6.30
N CYS A 50 1.36 -9.22 4.97
CA CYS A 50 0.24 -8.67 4.21
C CYS A 50 -0.08 -9.60 3.03
N VAL A 51 -1.35 -9.88 2.77
CA VAL A 51 -1.74 -10.72 1.64
C VAL A 51 -2.81 -10.08 0.77
N THR A 52 -2.75 -10.38 -0.54
CA THR A 52 -3.74 -10.01 -1.57
C THR A 52 -4.18 -11.26 -2.29
N LEU A 53 -5.34 -11.83 -1.93
CA LEU A 53 -5.78 -13.16 -2.43
C LEU A 53 -7.13 -13.12 -3.16
N GLY A 54 -7.65 -11.93 -3.44
CA GLY A 54 -8.99 -11.76 -3.98
C GLY A 54 -10.07 -11.75 -2.90
N MET A 55 -11.27 -12.26 -3.21
CA MET A 55 -12.40 -12.26 -2.28
C MET A 55 -12.27 -13.39 -1.26
N LEU A 56 -12.63 -13.11 -0.01
CA LEU A 56 -12.67 -14.11 1.06
C LEU A 56 -14.11 -14.42 1.48
N SER A 57 -14.31 -15.63 2.02
CA SER A 57 -15.44 -15.92 2.90
C SER A 57 -15.09 -15.55 4.35
N GLN A 58 -16.10 -15.48 5.22
CA GLN A 58 -15.91 -15.25 6.65
C GLN A 58 -14.96 -16.29 7.27
N ASP A 59 -15.19 -17.57 7.02
CA ASP A 59 -14.33 -18.67 7.50
C ASP A 59 -12.88 -18.51 7.06
N GLN A 60 -12.64 -18.13 5.80
CA GLN A 60 -11.29 -17.91 5.28
C GLN A 60 -10.59 -16.73 5.97
N ALA A 61 -11.31 -15.64 6.24
CA ALA A 61 -10.78 -14.50 6.98
C ALA A 61 -10.42 -14.89 8.43
N GLU A 62 -11.29 -15.63 9.10
CA GLU A 62 -11.02 -16.14 10.46
C GLU A 62 -9.80 -17.07 10.53
N ARG A 63 -9.63 -17.95 9.54
CA ARG A 63 -8.47 -18.84 9.46
C ARG A 63 -7.17 -18.07 9.26
N LEU A 64 -7.17 -17.07 8.40
CA LEU A 64 -6.01 -16.19 8.20
C LEU A 64 -5.71 -15.36 9.46
N SER A 65 -6.74 -14.88 10.16
CA SER A 65 -6.56 -14.18 11.44
C SER A 65 -5.89 -15.08 12.48
N LYS A 66 -6.38 -16.32 12.63
CA LYS A 66 -5.81 -17.31 13.57
C LYS A 66 -4.34 -17.66 13.26
N SER A 67 -3.89 -17.51 12.01
CA SER A 67 -2.48 -17.67 11.64
C SER A 67 -1.61 -16.44 11.93
N GLY A 68 -2.22 -15.38 12.48
CA GLY A 68 -1.53 -14.15 12.83
C GLY A 68 -1.39 -13.15 11.69
N LEU A 69 -2.13 -13.30 10.58
CA LEU A 69 -2.07 -12.33 9.48
C LEU A 69 -2.28 -10.90 9.97
N ASN A 70 -1.34 -10.00 9.67
CA ASN A 70 -1.42 -8.62 10.11
C ASN A 70 -2.32 -7.76 9.21
N TYR A 71 -2.17 -7.88 7.88
CA TYR A 71 -2.90 -7.04 6.91
C TYR A 71 -3.50 -7.87 5.78
N TYR A 72 -4.69 -7.48 5.33
CA TYR A 72 -5.29 -7.96 4.09
C TYR A 72 -5.48 -6.79 3.12
N ASN A 73 -4.88 -6.90 1.94
CA ASN A 73 -5.04 -5.90 0.88
C ASN A 73 -6.21 -6.28 -0.03
N HIS A 74 -7.21 -5.41 -0.10
CA HIS A 74 -8.37 -5.57 -0.96
C HIS A 74 -8.92 -4.21 -1.40
N ASN A 75 -8.42 -3.72 -2.53
CA ASN A 75 -8.78 -2.40 -3.03
C ASN A 75 -10.23 -2.33 -3.50
N LEU A 76 -10.88 -1.19 -3.36
CA LEU A 76 -12.16 -0.89 -4.02
C LEU A 76 -11.96 -0.52 -5.50
N ASP A 77 -10.75 -0.15 -5.88
CA ASP A 77 -10.26 0.25 -7.18
C ASP A 77 -10.83 1.59 -7.66
N THR A 78 -12.15 1.80 -7.67
CA THR A 78 -12.82 3.04 -8.09
C THR A 78 -14.14 3.23 -7.35
N SER A 79 -14.99 4.20 -7.76
CA SER A 79 -16.33 4.37 -7.22
C SER A 79 -17.25 3.19 -7.54
N ARG A 80 -18.32 3.03 -6.76
CA ARG A 80 -19.37 2.03 -6.99
C ARG A 80 -19.99 2.18 -8.38
N GLU A 81 -20.22 3.41 -8.82
CA GLU A 81 -20.86 3.75 -10.09
C GLU A 81 -19.96 3.49 -11.29
N HIS A 82 -18.66 3.71 -11.13
CA HIS A 82 -17.69 3.47 -12.20
C HIS A 82 -17.22 2.01 -12.27
N TYR A 83 -17.31 1.28 -11.16
CA TYR A 83 -16.76 -0.07 -11.01
C TYR A 83 -17.20 -1.04 -12.13
N SER A 84 -18.49 -1.07 -12.47
CA SER A 84 -19.02 -1.97 -13.50
C SER A 84 -18.54 -1.66 -14.93
N LYS A 85 -18.09 -0.44 -15.19
CA LYS A 85 -17.50 -0.02 -16.46
C LYS A 85 -16.10 -0.60 -16.65
N VAL A 86 -15.39 -0.86 -15.54
CA VAL A 86 -14.01 -1.35 -15.55
C VAL A 86 -13.96 -2.86 -15.32
N ILE A 87 -14.73 -3.38 -14.38
CA ILE A 87 -14.67 -4.76 -13.90
C ILE A 87 -16.03 -5.44 -14.08
N SER A 88 -16.09 -6.38 -15.03
CA SER A 88 -17.31 -7.14 -15.34
C SER A 88 -17.41 -8.49 -14.61
N THR A 89 -16.31 -8.98 -14.01
CA THR A 89 -16.23 -10.34 -13.45
C THR A 89 -16.54 -10.41 -11.96
N ARG A 90 -16.75 -9.27 -11.30
CA ARG A 90 -16.95 -9.16 -9.84
C ARG A 90 -17.93 -8.03 -9.54
N ASN A 91 -18.62 -8.11 -8.40
CA ASN A 91 -19.48 -7.05 -7.92
C ASN A 91 -18.73 -6.16 -6.92
N TYR A 92 -19.09 -4.88 -6.89
CA TYR A 92 -18.54 -3.94 -5.91
C TYR A 92 -18.87 -4.37 -4.46
N GLN A 93 -20.09 -4.88 -4.25
CA GLN A 93 -20.53 -5.36 -2.94
C GLN A 93 -19.70 -6.55 -2.43
N ASP A 94 -19.20 -7.42 -3.33
CA ASP A 94 -18.31 -8.52 -2.94
C ASP A 94 -16.99 -8.01 -2.35
N ARG A 95 -16.50 -6.85 -2.81
CA ARG A 95 -15.32 -6.21 -2.25
C ARG A 95 -15.58 -5.67 -0.85
N LEU A 96 -16.67 -4.96 -0.65
CA LEU A 96 -17.08 -4.46 0.66
C LEU A 96 -17.33 -5.60 1.65
N ASN A 97 -17.96 -6.69 1.22
CA ASN A 97 -18.16 -7.87 2.06
C ASN A 97 -16.82 -8.48 2.48
N THR A 98 -15.85 -8.56 1.57
CA THR A 98 -14.51 -9.07 1.90
C THR A 98 -13.82 -8.18 2.93
N ILE A 99 -13.86 -6.84 2.75
CA ILE A 99 -13.31 -5.88 3.72
C ILE A 99 -13.97 -6.05 5.09
N ARG A 100 -15.29 -6.22 5.12
CA ARG A 100 -16.05 -6.47 6.36
C ARG A 100 -15.60 -7.76 7.04
N TYR A 101 -15.51 -8.87 6.34
CA TYR A 101 -15.06 -10.17 6.92
C TYR A 101 -13.63 -10.09 7.47
N VAL A 102 -12.75 -9.41 6.77
CA VAL A 102 -11.37 -9.15 7.22
C VAL A 102 -11.38 -8.35 8.52
N ARG A 103 -12.18 -7.29 8.58
CA ARG A 103 -12.29 -6.41 9.74
C ARG A 103 -12.90 -7.15 10.96
N GLU A 104 -14.01 -7.86 10.77
CA GLU A 104 -14.68 -8.66 11.79
C GLU A 104 -13.76 -9.77 12.36
N SER A 105 -12.81 -10.24 11.55
CA SER A 105 -11.78 -11.21 11.99
C SER A 105 -10.58 -10.57 12.71
N GLY A 106 -10.56 -9.24 12.90
CA GLY A 106 -9.48 -8.54 13.60
C GLY A 106 -8.23 -8.29 12.76
N ILE A 107 -8.26 -8.53 11.45
CA ILE A 107 -7.15 -8.26 10.54
C ILE A 107 -7.21 -6.78 10.10
N LYS A 108 -6.06 -6.11 10.06
CA LYS A 108 -5.94 -4.74 9.55
C LYS A 108 -6.23 -4.70 8.05
N VAL A 109 -6.92 -3.64 7.60
CA VAL A 109 -7.33 -3.46 6.20
C VAL A 109 -6.37 -2.55 5.46
N CYS A 110 -5.92 -3.01 4.28
CA CYS A 110 -5.29 -2.18 3.27
C CYS A 110 -6.26 -2.08 2.08
N SER A 111 -6.85 -0.91 1.84
CA SER A 111 -7.83 -0.72 0.77
C SER A 111 -7.75 0.68 0.20
N GLY A 112 -7.65 0.78 -1.11
CA GLY A 112 -7.53 2.03 -1.82
C GLY A 112 -8.07 1.93 -3.24
N GLY A 113 -7.49 2.70 -4.17
CA GLY A 113 -7.96 2.78 -5.55
C GLY A 113 -6.88 2.94 -6.58
N ILE A 114 -7.33 2.97 -7.82
CA ILE A 114 -6.51 3.15 -9.02
C ILE A 114 -7.05 4.36 -9.78
N LEU A 115 -6.20 5.33 -10.05
CA LEU A 115 -6.52 6.49 -10.87
C LEU A 115 -6.07 6.24 -12.32
N GLY A 116 -6.88 6.67 -13.28
CA GLY A 116 -6.64 6.47 -14.71
C GLY A 116 -7.47 5.35 -15.33
N LEU A 117 -8.45 4.83 -14.60
CA LEU A 117 -9.39 3.82 -15.12
C LEU A 117 -10.48 4.42 -16.05
N GLY A 118 -10.38 5.72 -16.38
CA GLY A 118 -11.41 6.48 -17.09
C GLY A 118 -12.48 7.06 -16.16
N GLU A 119 -12.22 7.06 -14.87
CA GLU A 119 -13.09 7.64 -13.84
C GLU A 119 -13.05 9.17 -13.86
N SER A 120 -14.15 9.79 -13.47
CA SER A 120 -14.26 11.24 -13.27
C SER A 120 -13.68 11.69 -11.92
N ARG A 121 -13.51 13.00 -11.74
CA ARG A 121 -13.17 13.58 -10.42
C ARG A 121 -14.24 13.24 -9.36
N GLU A 122 -15.51 13.20 -9.75
CA GLU A 122 -16.59 12.79 -8.85
C GLU A 122 -16.45 11.33 -8.41
N ASP A 123 -16.06 10.44 -9.32
CA ASP A 123 -15.82 9.03 -8.99
C ASP A 123 -14.66 8.89 -7.99
N ARG A 124 -13.59 9.68 -8.13
CA ARG A 124 -12.48 9.70 -7.16
C ARG A 124 -12.95 10.17 -5.79
N ALA A 125 -13.77 11.22 -5.75
CA ALA A 125 -14.37 11.69 -4.49
C ALA A 125 -15.26 10.62 -3.85
N LYS A 126 -16.12 9.95 -4.62
CA LYS A 126 -16.99 8.87 -4.13
C LYS A 126 -16.20 7.67 -3.60
N LEU A 127 -15.09 7.29 -4.25
CA LEU A 127 -14.20 6.27 -3.74
C LEU A 127 -13.66 6.64 -2.35
N LEU A 128 -13.17 7.87 -2.18
CA LEU A 128 -12.63 8.33 -0.90
C LEU A 128 -13.71 8.44 0.18
N ILE A 129 -14.92 8.88 -0.19
CA ILE A 129 -16.09 8.91 0.70
C ILE A 129 -16.43 7.48 1.16
N GLU A 130 -16.47 6.50 0.26
CA GLU A 130 -16.75 5.10 0.62
C GLU A 130 -15.70 4.56 1.62
N LEU A 131 -14.40 4.80 1.36
CA LEU A 131 -13.32 4.38 2.25
C LEU A 131 -13.39 5.07 3.63
N ALA A 132 -13.69 6.36 3.66
CA ALA A 132 -13.80 7.12 4.90
C ALA A 132 -15.06 6.80 5.71
N ASN A 133 -16.10 6.28 5.06
CA ASN A 133 -17.36 5.89 5.71
C ASN A 133 -17.42 4.41 6.09
N LEU A 134 -16.35 3.65 5.86
CA LEU A 134 -16.24 2.31 6.46
C LEU A 134 -16.30 2.44 8.00
N GLU A 135 -16.85 1.43 8.69
CA GLU A 135 -17.00 1.42 10.14
C GLU A 135 -15.70 1.83 10.88
N GLN A 136 -14.58 1.43 10.34
CA GLN A 136 -13.27 1.91 10.71
C GLN A 136 -12.46 2.20 9.45
N HIS A 137 -11.76 3.36 9.40
CA HIS A 137 -10.88 3.67 8.29
C HIS A 137 -9.88 2.54 8.04
N PRO A 138 -9.54 2.24 6.77
CA PRO A 138 -8.44 1.32 6.49
C PRO A 138 -7.15 1.83 7.14
N GLU A 139 -6.35 0.93 7.70
CA GLU A 139 -5.05 1.30 8.26
C GLU A 139 -4.09 1.76 7.16
N SER A 140 -4.28 1.30 5.93
CA SER A 140 -3.49 1.74 4.77
C SER A 140 -4.38 1.95 3.55
N VAL A 141 -4.21 3.09 2.88
CA VAL A 141 -4.92 3.46 1.65
C VAL A 141 -3.89 3.65 0.52
N PRO A 142 -3.64 2.61 -0.29
CA PRO A 142 -2.81 2.74 -1.47
C PRO A 142 -3.54 3.52 -2.57
N ILE A 143 -2.91 4.58 -3.05
CA ILE A 143 -3.33 5.32 -4.24
C ILE A 143 -2.39 4.91 -5.37
N ASN A 144 -2.95 4.20 -6.34
CA ASN A 144 -2.23 3.68 -7.50
C ASN A 144 -2.49 4.59 -8.70
N MET A 145 -1.49 4.78 -9.53
CA MET A 145 -1.66 5.28 -10.88
C MET A 145 -1.71 4.10 -11.85
N LEU A 146 -2.64 4.11 -12.80
CA LEU A 146 -2.73 3.08 -13.81
C LEU A 146 -1.40 2.98 -14.59
N VAL A 147 -0.84 1.79 -14.62
CA VAL A 147 0.30 1.48 -15.49
C VAL A 147 -0.26 1.02 -16.84
N HIS A 148 -0.01 1.81 -17.89
CA HIS A 148 -0.48 1.52 -19.24
C HIS A 148 0.34 0.37 -19.84
N MET A 149 -0.26 -0.80 -19.95
CA MET A 149 0.39 -1.99 -20.53
C MET A 149 -0.19 -2.29 -21.90
N GLU A 150 0.68 -2.40 -22.89
CA GLU A 150 0.29 -2.74 -24.25
C GLU A 150 -0.52 -4.04 -24.30
N GLY A 151 -1.56 -4.07 -25.15
CA GLY A 151 -2.46 -5.21 -25.28
C GLY A 151 -3.54 -5.30 -24.20
N THR A 152 -3.58 -4.39 -23.23
CA THR A 152 -4.68 -4.30 -22.26
C THR A 152 -5.79 -3.34 -22.73
N ARG A 153 -7.02 -3.58 -22.29
CA ARG A 153 -8.19 -2.74 -22.65
C ARG A 153 -8.05 -1.26 -22.21
N LEU A 154 -7.23 -1.01 -21.21
CA LEU A 154 -7.04 0.33 -20.62
C LEU A 154 -5.75 1.01 -21.12
N TYR A 155 -5.08 0.44 -22.12
CA TYR A 155 -3.82 0.97 -22.65
C TYR A 155 -3.97 2.40 -23.18
N ASP A 156 -5.06 2.66 -23.91
CA ASP A 156 -5.34 3.97 -24.55
C ASP A 156 -6.07 4.96 -23.62
N ASN A 157 -6.27 4.63 -22.35
CA ASN A 157 -6.89 5.58 -21.42
C ASN A 157 -6.04 6.83 -21.27
N GLU A 158 -6.70 7.98 -21.08
CA GLU A 158 -6.03 9.22 -20.78
C GLU A 158 -5.22 9.11 -19.48
N LYS A 159 -4.00 9.65 -19.50
CA LYS A 159 -3.17 9.74 -18.29
C LYS A 159 -3.81 10.71 -17.30
N VAL A 160 -3.75 10.34 -16.04
CA VAL A 160 -4.22 11.23 -14.96
C VAL A 160 -3.31 12.45 -14.89
N ASP A 161 -3.92 13.63 -14.80
CA ASP A 161 -3.20 14.87 -14.52
C ASP A 161 -2.48 14.78 -13.15
N GLU A 162 -1.23 15.19 -13.10
CA GLU A 162 -0.40 15.09 -11.90
C GLU A 162 -1.01 15.84 -10.70
N LEU A 163 -1.60 17.02 -10.92
CA LEU A 163 -2.24 17.81 -9.86
C LEU A 163 -3.52 17.12 -9.36
N GLU A 164 -4.25 16.40 -10.21
CA GLU A 164 -5.40 15.59 -9.80
C GLU A 164 -4.97 14.41 -8.91
N PHE A 165 -3.85 13.78 -9.23
CA PHE A 165 -3.29 12.72 -8.41
C PHE A 165 -2.88 13.27 -7.03
N ILE A 166 -2.11 14.36 -6.99
CA ILE A 166 -1.68 15.04 -5.76
C ILE A 166 -2.89 15.48 -4.93
N ARG A 167 -3.93 16.04 -5.58
CA ARG A 167 -5.18 16.42 -4.91
C ARG A 167 -5.86 15.21 -4.26
N THR A 168 -5.87 14.06 -4.93
CA THR A 168 -6.44 12.83 -4.38
C THR A 168 -5.68 12.37 -3.12
N ILE A 169 -4.35 12.49 -3.12
CA ILE A 169 -3.52 12.23 -1.93
C ILE A 169 -3.89 13.19 -0.78
N ALA A 170 -3.97 14.49 -1.06
CA ALA A 170 -4.30 15.50 -0.06
C ALA A 170 -5.69 15.26 0.57
N ILE A 171 -6.70 14.99 -0.26
CA ILE A 171 -8.07 14.69 0.22
C ILE A 171 -8.08 13.39 1.02
N SER A 172 -7.36 12.35 0.57
CA SER A 172 -7.25 11.09 1.32
C SER A 172 -6.69 11.33 2.73
N ARG A 173 -5.67 12.17 2.86
CA ARG A 173 -5.08 12.54 4.16
C ARG A 173 -6.05 13.29 5.05
N ILE A 174 -6.80 14.26 4.49
CA ILE A 174 -7.77 15.06 5.24
C ILE A 174 -8.92 14.18 5.75
N MET A 175 -9.47 13.32 4.88
CA MET A 175 -10.61 12.47 5.23
C MET A 175 -10.24 11.31 6.15
N MET A 176 -9.02 10.79 6.05
CA MET A 176 -8.52 9.65 6.83
C MET A 176 -7.18 9.99 7.53
N PRO A 177 -7.20 10.86 8.55
CA PRO A 177 -5.98 11.48 9.10
C PRO A 177 -5.01 10.51 9.77
N LYS A 178 -5.48 9.35 10.24
CA LYS A 178 -4.65 8.32 10.92
C LYS A 178 -4.17 7.21 10.00
N THR A 179 -4.64 7.18 8.76
CA THR A 179 -4.35 6.15 7.78
C THR A 179 -2.96 6.34 7.16
N TYR A 180 -2.28 5.25 6.83
CA TYR A 180 -1.12 5.32 5.94
C TYR A 180 -1.59 5.56 4.50
N VAL A 181 -1.47 6.80 4.02
CA VAL A 181 -1.72 7.14 2.61
C VAL A 181 -0.49 6.74 1.82
N ARG A 182 -0.62 5.72 0.98
CA ARG A 182 0.51 5.09 0.31
C ARG A 182 0.60 5.47 -1.16
N LEU A 183 1.76 5.98 -1.57
CA LEU A 183 2.13 5.98 -2.98
C LEU A 183 2.46 4.54 -3.40
N SER A 184 1.72 4.05 -4.39
CA SER A 184 1.75 2.64 -4.76
C SER A 184 2.16 2.46 -6.23
N ALA A 185 1.45 1.64 -7.04
CA ALA A 185 1.81 1.41 -8.43
C ALA A 185 1.85 2.71 -9.25
N GLY A 186 2.71 2.74 -10.27
CA GLY A 186 2.90 3.87 -11.17
C GLY A 186 3.96 4.89 -10.72
N ARG A 187 4.55 4.74 -9.53
CA ARG A 187 5.61 5.63 -9.03
C ARG A 187 6.83 5.73 -9.94
N GLU A 188 7.19 4.66 -10.62
CA GLU A 188 8.36 4.61 -11.50
C GLU A 188 8.28 5.66 -12.62
N SER A 189 7.07 5.96 -13.10
CA SER A 189 6.83 6.98 -14.12
C SER A 189 6.69 8.40 -13.56
N MET A 190 6.67 8.59 -12.23
CA MET A 190 6.54 9.90 -11.60
C MET A 190 7.90 10.59 -11.45
N ALA A 191 8.00 11.87 -11.82
CA ALA A 191 9.16 12.69 -11.51
C ALA A 191 9.36 12.83 -9.99
N ASP A 192 10.62 13.02 -9.55
CA ASP A 192 10.95 13.28 -8.13
C ASP A 192 10.11 14.43 -7.54
N SER A 193 9.90 15.50 -8.32
CA SER A 193 9.10 16.66 -7.91
C SER A 193 7.64 16.30 -7.66
N MET A 194 7.04 15.45 -8.49
CA MET A 194 5.67 14.98 -8.29
C MET A 194 5.57 14.10 -7.04
N GLN A 195 6.51 13.18 -6.84
CA GLN A 195 6.55 12.35 -5.63
C GLN A 195 6.73 13.20 -4.37
N ALA A 196 7.64 14.19 -4.41
CA ALA A 196 7.83 15.14 -3.33
C ALA A 196 6.53 15.88 -2.96
N LEU A 197 5.80 16.40 -3.96
CA LEU A 197 4.52 17.06 -3.75
C LEU A 197 3.48 16.10 -3.15
N CYS A 198 3.46 14.82 -3.54
CA CYS A 198 2.59 13.83 -2.93
C CYS A 198 2.91 13.62 -1.43
N PHE A 199 4.20 13.58 -1.04
CA PHE A 199 4.59 13.49 0.37
C PHE A 199 4.19 14.75 1.14
N TYR A 200 4.43 15.94 0.62
CA TYR A 200 3.97 17.19 1.25
C TYR A 200 2.45 17.32 1.30
N ALA A 201 1.73 16.74 0.33
CA ALA A 201 0.27 16.68 0.33
C ALA A 201 -0.30 15.67 1.35
N GLY A 202 0.53 14.79 1.92
CA GLY A 202 0.13 13.89 3.00
C GLY A 202 0.33 12.39 2.75
N ALA A 203 0.96 11.98 1.65
CA ALA A 203 1.45 10.61 1.54
C ALA A 203 2.52 10.38 2.61
N ASN A 204 2.50 9.22 3.27
CA ASN A 204 3.45 8.87 4.32
C ASN A 204 3.84 7.38 4.29
N SER A 205 3.63 6.72 3.17
CA SER A 205 4.00 5.32 2.97
C SER A 205 4.28 5.06 1.49
N VAL A 206 5.17 4.14 1.21
CA VAL A 206 5.49 3.67 -0.14
C VAL A 206 5.60 2.15 -0.17
N PHE A 207 5.48 1.54 -1.35
CA PHE A 207 6.02 0.22 -1.56
C PHE A 207 7.53 0.33 -1.79
N TYR A 208 8.28 -0.39 -0.99
CA TYR A 208 9.72 -0.39 -0.99
C TYR A 208 10.25 -1.70 -1.59
N GLY A 209 11.17 -1.62 -2.54
CA GLY A 209 11.73 -2.77 -3.26
C GLY A 209 11.58 -2.63 -4.77
N GLU A 210 12.42 -3.35 -5.53
CA GLU A 210 12.62 -3.16 -6.98
C GLU A 210 11.45 -3.60 -7.86
N GLU A 211 10.51 -4.36 -7.31
CA GLU A 211 9.32 -4.81 -8.04
C GLU A 211 8.08 -4.70 -7.16
N LEU A 212 6.95 -4.39 -7.76
CA LEU A 212 5.64 -4.45 -7.17
C LEU A 212 4.81 -5.49 -7.91
N LEU A 213 4.60 -6.66 -7.28
CA LEU A 213 4.02 -7.86 -7.90
C LEU A 213 4.84 -8.29 -9.13
N THR A 214 4.37 -8.00 -10.33
CA THR A 214 4.99 -8.37 -11.61
C THR A 214 5.52 -7.16 -12.39
N ALA A 215 5.38 -5.95 -11.86
CA ALA A 215 5.83 -4.72 -12.50
C ALA A 215 7.08 -4.16 -11.81
N PRO A 216 7.97 -3.50 -12.55
CA PRO A 216 9.07 -2.74 -11.95
C PRO A 216 8.55 -1.70 -10.95
N ASN A 217 9.35 -1.39 -9.95
CA ASN A 217 9.10 -0.33 -8.98
C ASN A 217 10.36 0.53 -8.84
N VAL A 218 10.23 1.67 -8.18
CA VAL A 218 11.37 2.54 -7.86
C VAL A 218 12.40 1.75 -7.06
N THR A 219 13.67 1.84 -7.44
CA THR A 219 14.74 1.13 -6.73
C THR A 219 14.95 1.69 -5.33
N VAL A 220 15.47 0.84 -4.46
CA VAL A 220 15.78 1.21 -3.06
C VAL A 220 16.72 2.40 -2.99
N GLU A 221 17.70 2.48 -3.88
CA GLU A 221 18.67 3.56 -3.95
C GLU A 221 18.01 4.89 -4.32
N LYS A 222 17.16 4.89 -5.35
CA LYS A 222 16.39 6.09 -5.75
C LYS A 222 15.47 6.58 -4.63
N ASP A 223 14.80 5.65 -3.92
CA ASP A 223 13.96 6.03 -2.78
C ASP A 223 14.80 6.66 -1.67
N ARG A 224 15.97 6.10 -1.34
CA ARG A 224 16.87 6.68 -0.35
C ARG A 224 17.38 8.07 -0.74
N GLU A 225 17.76 8.24 -2.00
CA GLU A 225 18.19 9.54 -2.52
C GLU A 225 17.07 10.59 -2.45
N LEU A 226 15.85 10.22 -2.85
CA LEU A 226 14.70 11.11 -2.79
C LEU A 226 14.38 11.50 -1.35
N PHE A 227 14.31 10.53 -0.42
CA PHE A 227 14.02 10.82 0.98
C PHE A 227 15.11 11.65 1.65
N ALA A 228 16.38 11.42 1.31
CA ALA A 228 17.48 12.25 1.79
C ALA A 228 17.37 13.71 1.28
N LYS A 229 17.06 13.91 0.01
CA LYS A 229 16.81 15.26 -0.58
C LYS A 229 15.64 15.96 0.11
N LEU A 230 14.61 15.22 0.54
CA LEU A 230 13.42 15.76 1.19
C LEU A 230 13.59 15.92 2.72
N GLY A 231 14.71 15.49 3.29
CA GLY A 231 14.93 15.48 4.75
C GLY A 231 13.99 14.50 5.49
N MET A 232 13.53 13.44 4.80
CA MET A 232 12.62 12.44 5.36
C MET A 232 13.39 11.22 5.84
N ASN A 233 13.00 10.69 7.01
CA ASN A 233 13.55 9.46 7.55
C ASN A 233 12.58 8.30 7.38
N ILE A 234 13.11 7.11 7.08
CA ILE A 234 12.33 5.88 7.04
C ILE A 234 12.13 5.40 8.47
N GLU A 235 10.89 5.06 8.84
CA GLU A 235 10.58 4.55 10.18
C GLU A 235 11.44 3.32 10.53
N GLY A 236 11.96 3.28 11.76
CA GLY A 236 12.89 2.24 12.22
C GLY A 236 14.37 2.54 12.00
N GLN A 237 14.75 3.62 11.34
CA GLN A 237 16.17 4.03 11.22
C GLN A 237 16.68 4.84 12.43
N GLU A 238 15.80 5.46 13.20
CA GLU A 238 16.17 6.31 14.34
C GLU A 238 16.94 5.58 15.44
N SER A 239 16.63 4.30 15.70
CA SER A 239 17.31 3.53 16.76
C SER A 239 18.80 3.27 16.49
N GLN A 240 19.20 3.20 15.21
CA GLN A 240 20.61 2.92 14.86
C GLN A 240 21.45 4.17 14.65
N ILE A 241 20.83 5.27 14.18
CA ILE A 241 21.53 6.58 14.17
C ILE A 241 21.86 6.95 15.61
N ASN A 242 20.96 6.70 16.56
CA ASN A 242 21.20 6.92 17.97
C ASN A 242 22.23 5.94 18.58
N GLU A 243 22.33 4.71 18.11
CA GLU A 243 23.40 3.78 18.52
C GLU A 243 24.76 4.14 17.90
N LEU A 244 24.80 4.52 16.62
CA LEU A 244 26.02 5.00 15.97
C LEU A 244 26.49 6.36 16.52
N ASN A 245 25.57 7.24 16.89
CA ASN A 245 25.88 8.52 17.54
C ASN A 245 26.32 8.37 18.99
N LYS A 246 25.88 7.31 19.69
CA LYS A 246 26.43 6.97 21.02
C LYS A 246 27.88 6.51 20.98
N ILE A 247 28.36 6.04 19.82
CA ILE A 247 29.73 5.56 19.61
C ILE A 247 30.68 6.69 19.15
N LYS A 248 30.15 7.82 18.66
CA LYS A 248 30.96 8.95 18.15
C LYS A 248 30.36 10.28 18.58
N THR A 249 30.63 10.75 19.80
CA THR A 249 30.92 12.16 20.10
C THR A 249 31.21 12.36 21.59
N PRO A 250 32.27 13.11 21.95
CA PRO A 250 32.22 14.00 23.10
C PRO A 250 31.61 15.34 22.61
N ASP A 251 30.65 15.85 23.38
CA ASP A 251 30.07 17.18 23.41
C ASP A 251 30.17 18.11 22.20
N VAL A 252 29.01 18.37 21.56
CA VAL A 252 28.61 19.72 21.11
C VAL A 252 27.10 19.85 21.18
N GLU A 253 26.61 20.70 22.09
CA GLU A 253 25.22 21.20 22.11
C GLU A 253 24.89 21.93 20.82
N LYS A 254 23.82 21.52 20.11
CA LYS A 254 22.99 22.41 19.31
C LYS A 254 21.56 21.88 19.22
N LYS A 255 20.66 22.62 19.85
CA LYS A 255 19.21 22.55 19.64
C LYS A 255 18.90 22.95 18.21
N GLN A 256 18.21 22.07 17.50
CA GLN A 256 17.39 22.47 16.36
C GLN A 256 16.18 21.53 16.26
N ASP A 257 15.02 22.09 16.60
CA ASP A 257 13.72 21.43 16.44
C ASP A 257 13.37 21.38 14.95
N PHE A 258 13.41 20.19 14.35
CA PHE A 258 12.86 19.94 13.04
C PHE A 258 11.68 18.97 13.14
N TYR A 259 10.60 19.30 12.46
CA TYR A 259 9.43 18.45 12.33
C TYR A 259 9.80 17.16 11.58
N ASN A 260 9.78 16.04 12.28
CA ASN A 260 10.04 14.73 11.70
C ASN A 260 8.77 14.18 11.08
N LEU A 261 8.73 14.15 9.75
CA LEU A 261 7.79 13.32 9.01
C LEU A 261 8.32 11.88 9.05
N LYS A 262 7.61 10.99 9.74
CA LYS A 262 7.94 9.56 9.76
C LYS A 262 7.28 8.89 8.56
N LEU A 263 8.08 8.35 7.65
CA LEU A 263 7.62 7.46 6.60
C LEU A 263 7.65 6.01 7.11
N ILE A 264 6.58 5.29 6.87
CA ILE A 264 6.42 3.88 7.25
C ILE A 264 6.41 3.04 5.98
N ASN A 265 7.24 2.03 5.93
CA ASN A 265 7.36 1.07 4.83
C ASN A 265 6.22 0.06 4.80
#